data_0c2fd42dda5f9f9823ecfc7c6db3e49f
#
_entry.id   0c2fd42dda5f9f9823ecfc7c6db3e49f
#
_cell.length_a   1.000
_cell.length_b   1.000
_cell.length_c   1.000
_cell.angle_alpha   90.00
_cell.angle_beta   90.00
_cell.angle_gamma   90.00
#
_symmetry.space_group_name_H-M   'P 1'
#
loop_
_entity.id
_entity.type
_entity.pdbx_description
1 polymer ?
#
loop_
_entity_poly.entity_id
_entity_poly.type
_entity_poly.pdbx_seq_one_letter_code
_entity_poly.pdbx_strand_id
1 'polypeptide(L)'
;MTLQAYQNTQRITEDSRTTEYRLFGQVTGALIDAQKAGRADAPPLVEAIDWNKKLWRTLAADCMDDRNQLPQEVRAKIVSLSLWIAKYSRQVTRNGASLDPLIEVNRNMMQGLKGAA
;
A
#
# COMPACT_ATOMS: atom_id res chain seq x y z
N MET A 1 20.73 14.92 21.57
CA MET A 1 19.93 13.68 21.57
C MET A 1 20.70 12.59 22.32
N THR A 2 20.04 11.88 23.21
CA THR A 2 20.65 10.76 23.92
C THR A 2 20.70 9.53 23.03
N LEU A 3 21.61 8.61 23.33
CA LEU A 3 21.69 7.32 22.63
C LEU A 3 20.38 6.56 22.73
N GLN A 4 19.75 6.59 23.91
CA GLN A 4 18.47 5.92 24.11
C GLN A 4 17.35 6.51 23.24
N ALA A 5 17.29 7.82 23.10
CA ALA A 5 16.32 8.48 22.23
C ALA A 5 16.54 8.10 20.77
N TYR A 6 17.79 8.02 20.34
CA TYR A 6 18.14 7.59 18.99
C TYR A 6 17.71 6.14 18.73
N GLN A 7 18.02 5.25 19.67
CA GLN A 7 17.62 3.83 19.57
C GLN A 7 16.10 3.67 19.53
N ASN A 8 15.36 4.44 20.35
CA ASN A 8 13.90 4.40 20.34
C ASN A 8 13.35 4.89 19.01
N THR A 9 13.93 5.94 18.43
CA THR A 9 13.52 6.45 17.11
C THR A 9 13.74 5.40 16.03
N GLN A 10 14.87 4.72 16.04
CA GLN A 10 15.16 3.64 15.09
C GLN A 10 14.18 2.49 15.25
N ARG A 11 13.89 2.08 16.48
CA ARG A 11 12.93 1.00 16.75
C ARG A 11 11.55 1.34 16.23
N ILE A 12 11.06 2.56 16.47
CA ILE A 12 9.76 3.01 15.99
C ILE A 12 9.71 2.96 14.46
N THR A 13 10.78 3.40 13.79
CA THR A 13 10.86 3.37 12.34
C THR A 13 10.83 1.94 11.79
N GLU A 14 11.58 1.03 12.40
CA GLU A 14 11.60 -0.38 12.00
C GLU A 14 10.26 -1.04 12.23
N ASP A 15 9.64 -0.81 13.39
CA ASP A 15 8.32 -1.35 13.71
C ASP A 15 7.26 -0.83 12.72
N SER A 16 7.34 0.45 12.35
CA SER A 16 6.45 1.05 11.36
C SER A 16 6.58 0.37 10.00
N ARG A 17 7.81 0.13 9.52
CA ARG A 17 8.06 -0.57 8.26
C ARG A 17 7.53 -2.01 8.31
N THR A 18 7.78 -2.71 9.40
CA THR A 18 7.30 -4.08 9.60
C THR A 18 5.78 -4.12 9.59
N THR A 19 5.13 -3.17 10.25
CA THR A 19 3.67 -3.05 10.27
C THR A 19 3.13 -2.78 8.87
N GLU A 20 3.74 -1.86 8.13
CA GLU A 20 3.35 -1.56 6.76
C GLU A 20 3.52 -2.77 5.85
N TYR A 21 4.63 -3.46 5.94
CA TYR A 21 4.89 -4.66 5.16
C TYR A 21 3.81 -5.72 5.42
N ARG A 22 3.50 -5.96 6.68
CA ARG A 22 2.48 -6.94 7.08
C ARG A 22 1.11 -6.55 6.54
N LEU A 23 0.77 -5.27 6.65
CA LEU A 23 -0.52 -4.77 6.18
C LEU A 23 -0.63 -4.89 4.66
N PHE A 24 0.42 -4.56 3.91
CA PHE A 24 0.47 -4.78 2.48
C PHE A 24 0.28 -6.25 2.13
N GLY A 25 0.91 -7.15 2.89
CA GLY A 25 0.76 -8.58 2.70
C GLY A 25 -0.68 -9.05 2.88
N GLN A 26 -1.36 -8.55 3.90
CA GLN A 26 -2.76 -8.89 4.18
C GLN A 26 -3.68 -8.37 3.06
N VAL A 27 -3.51 -7.13 2.66
CA VAL A 27 -4.33 -6.52 1.61
C VAL A 27 -4.09 -7.21 0.26
N THR A 28 -2.83 -7.49 -0.06
CA THR A 28 -2.47 -8.19 -1.29
C THR A 28 -3.05 -9.61 -1.30
N GLY A 29 -2.98 -10.30 -0.17
CA GLY A 29 -3.61 -11.61 -0.01
C GLY A 29 -5.11 -11.57 -0.26
N ALA A 30 -5.79 -10.54 0.25
CA ALA A 30 -7.23 -10.37 0.01
C ALA A 30 -7.54 -10.15 -1.48
N LEU A 31 -6.71 -9.39 -2.20
CA LEU A 31 -6.85 -9.20 -3.64
C LEU A 31 -6.66 -10.52 -4.39
N ILE A 32 -5.66 -11.30 -4.02
CA ILE A 32 -5.38 -12.61 -4.65
C ILE A 32 -6.54 -13.57 -4.41
N ASP A 33 -7.05 -13.64 -3.19
CA ASP A 33 -8.17 -14.51 -2.85
C ASP A 33 -9.43 -14.10 -3.63
N ALA A 34 -9.69 -12.81 -3.75
CA ALA A 34 -10.82 -12.30 -4.52
C ALA A 34 -10.67 -12.62 -6.01
N GLN A 35 -9.44 -12.56 -6.54
CA GLN A 35 -9.16 -12.93 -7.92
C GLN A 35 -9.49 -14.40 -8.19
N LYS A 36 -9.16 -15.28 -7.25
CA LYS A 36 -9.46 -16.71 -7.36
C LYS A 36 -10.95 -16.98 -7.34
N ALA A 37 -11.73 -16.16 -6.64
CA ALA A 37 -13.19 -16.29 -6.61
C ALA A 37 -13.85 -15.91 -7.92
N GLY A 38 -13.22 -15.09 -8.75
CA GLY A 38 -13.54 -14.93 -10.18
C GLY A 38 -14.74 -14.07 -10.53
N ARG A 39 -15.34 -13.34 -9.58
CA ARG A 39 -16.53 -12.52 -9.86
C ARG A 39 -16.27 -11.04 -9.52
N ALA A 40 -16.40 -10.20 -10.53
CA ALA A 40 -16.10 -8.77 -10.40
C ALA A 40 -17.06 -8.01 -9.47
N ASP A 41 -18.27 -8.54 -9.27
CA ASP A 41 -19.30 -7.92 -8.43
C ASP A 41 -19.43 -8.58 -7.06
N ALA A 42 -18.60 -9.58 -6.75
CA ALA A 42 -18.70 -10.30 -5.49
C ALA A 42 -18.26 -9.41 -4.32
N PRO A 43 -18.96 -9.47 -3.17
CA PRO A 43 -18.61 -8.67 -2.00
C PRO A 43 -17.13 -8.79 -1.58
N PRO A 44 -16.50 -9.98 -1.58
CA PRO A 44 -15.08 -10.08 -1.23
C PRO A 44 -14.16 -9.26 -2.12
N LEU A 45 -14.47 -9.15 -3.41
CA LEU A 45 -13.68 -8.35 -4.34
C LEU A 45 -13.82 -6.86 -4.04
N VAL A 46 -15.05 -6.39 -3.85
CA VAL A 46 -15.32 -4.98 -3.53
C VAL A 46 -14.63 -4.60 -2.21
N GLU A 47 -14.72 -5.45 -1.21
CA GLU A 47 -14.07 -5.22 0.09
C GLU A 47 -12.55 -5.17 -0.04
N ALA A 48 -11.95 -6.07 -0.80
CA ALA A 48 -10.50 -6.11 -1.02
C ALA A 48 -10.02 -4.85 -1.74
N ILE A 49 -10.74 -4.42 -2.77
CA ILE A 49 -10.43 -3.21 -3.52
C ILE A 49 -10.54 -1.98 -2.62
N ASP A 50 -11.59 -1.88 -1.82
CA ASP A 50 -11.77 -0.75 -0.89
C ASP A 50 -10.67 -0.71 0.15
N TRP A 51 -10.30 -1.85 0.70
CA TRP A 51 -9.20 -1.94 1.67
C TRP A 51 -7.88 -1.48 1.06
N ASN A 52 -7.60 -1.95 -0.17
CA ASN A 52 -6.40 -1.55 -0.89
C ASN A 52 -6.36 -0.03 -1.14
N LYS A 53 -7.47 0.55 -1.57
CA LYS A 53 -7.58 1.99 -1.80
C LYS A 53 -7.34 2.78 -0.52
N LYS A 54 -7.89 2.33 0.61
CA LYS A 54 -7.71 2.98 1.91
C LYS A 54 -6.26 2.94 2.36
N LEU A 55 -5.60 1.80 2.18
CA LEU A 55 -4.17 1.65 2.51
C LEU A 55 -3.33 2.66 1.73
N TRP A 56 -3.51 2.72 0.42
CA TRP A 56 -2.74 3.63 -0.42
C TRP A 56 -3.07 5.09 -0.14
N ARG A 57 -4.32 5.41 0.16
CA ARG A 57 -4.74 6.76 0.51
C ARG A 57 -4.08 7.23 1.81
N THR A 58 -4.01 6.35 2.80
CA THR A 58 -3.33 6.64 4.06
C THR A 58 -1.84 6.90 3.85
N LEU A 59 -1.19 6.07 3.04
CA LEU A 59 0.23 6.27 2.69
C LEU A 59 0.45 7.60 1.97
N ALA A 60 -0.41 7.92 1.02
CA ALA A 60 -0.30 9.19 0.28
C ALA A 60 -0.48 10.39 1.21
N ALA A 61 -1.42 10.32 2.15
CA ALA A 61 -1.61 11.38 3.13
C ALA A 61 -0.36 11.57 4.00
N ASP A 62 0.24 10.48 4.44
CA ASP A 62 1.49 10.52 5.21
C ASP A 62 2.61 11.16 4.39
N CYS A 63 2.70 10.83 3.10
CA CYS A 63 3.72 11.38 2.20
C CYS A 63 3.52 12.88 1.91
N MET A 64 2.32 13.39 2.08
CA MET A 64 2.04 14.82 1.91
C MET A 64 2.28 15.64 3.18
N ASP A 65 2.51 14.97 4.30
CA ASP A 65 2.83 15.63 5.57
C ASP A 65 4.28 16.11 5.55
N ASP A 66 4.51 17.38 5.95
CA ASP A 66 5.84 17.96 5.98
C ASP A 66 6.81 17.25 6.92
N ARG A 67 6.28 16.50 7.89
CA ARG A 67 7.08 15.73 8.85
C ARG A 67 7.57 14.41 8.27
N ASN A 68 7.07 14.01 7.11
CA ASN A 68 7.50 12.77 6.46
C ASN A 68 8.95 12.91 6.01
N GLN A 69 9.79 11.95 6.40
CA GLN A 69 11.24 12.01 6.16
C GLN A 69 11.70 11.28 4.91
N LEU A 70 10.78 10.71 4.15
CA LEU A 70 11.14 10.08 2.87
C LEU A 70 11.62 11.14 1.87
N PRO A 71 12.54 10.77 0.96
CA PRO A 71 12.95 11.67 -0.12
C PRO A 71 11.74 12.17 -0.91
N GLN A 72 11.80 13.41 -1.37
CA GLN A 72 10.69 14.03 -2.09
C GLN A 72 10.27 13.21 -3.31
N GLU A 73 11.21 12.64 -4.04
CA GLU A 73 10.92 11.82 -5.21
C GLU A 73 10.10 10.57 -4.85
N VAL A 74 10.43 9.93 -3.73
CA VAL A 74 9.71 8.75 -3.24
C VAL A 74 8.29 9.13 -2.81
N ARG A 75 8.16 10.24 -2.08
CA ARG A 75 6.85 10.73 -1.64
C ARG A 75 5.94 11.04 -2.83
N ALA A 76 6.48 11.76 -3.82
CA ALA A 76 5.74 12.09 -5.04
C ALA A 76 5.29 10.84 -5.79
N LYS A 77 6.14 9.83 -5.85
CA LYS A 77 5.84 8.57 -6.52
C LYS A 77 4.72 7.81 -5.81
N ILE A 78 4.74 7.78 -4.49
CA ILE A 78 3.68 7.11 -3.70
C ILE A 78 2.34 7.83 -3.91
N VAL A 79 2.33 9.16 -3.90
CA VAL A 79 1.11 9.94 -4.16
C VAL A 79 0.58 9.64 -5.56
N SER A 80 1.45 9.63 -6.57
CA SER A 80 1.06 9.32 -7.95
C SER A 80 0.50 7.91 -8.08
N LEU A 81 1.11 6.94 -7.43
CA LEU A 81 0.62 5.56 -7.41
C LEU A 81 -0.75 5.47 -6.75
N SER A 82 -0.96 6.19 -5.65
CA SER A 82 -2.26 6.21 -4.97
C SER A 82 -3.37 6.73 -5.89
N LEU A 83 -3.09 7.77 -6.66
CA LEU A 83 -4.05 8.31 -7.62
C LEU A 83 -4.35 7.29 -8.73
N TRP A 84 -3.31 6.62 -9.24
CA TRP A 84 -3.48 5.59 -10.25
C TRP A 84 -4.30 4.41 -9.72
N ILE A 85 -4.03 3.99 -8.48
CA ILE A 85 -4.76 2.88 -7.84
C ILE A 85 -6.24 3.21 -7.73
N ALA A 86 -6.59 4.44 -7.31
CA ALA A 86 -7.98 4.85 -7.22
C ALA A 86 -8.67 4.80 -8.59
N LYS A 87 -7.98 5.28 -9.62
CA LYS A 87 -8.49 5.30 -10.98
C LYS A 87 -8.62 3.88 -11.57
N TYR A 88 -7.58 3.07 -11.42
CA TYR A 88 -7.58 1.70 -11.93
C TYR A 88 -8.60 0.82 -11.21
N SER A 89 -8.79 1.02 -9.90
CA SER A 89 -9.78 0.26 -9.14
C SER A 89 -11.18 0.43 -9.70
N ARG A 90 -11.50 1.61 -10.23
CA ARG A 90 -12.79 1.85 -10.90
C ARG A 90 -12.90 1.03 -12.17
N GLN A 91 -11.81 0.82 -12.91
CA GLN A 91 -11.82 -0.04 -14.09
C GLN A 91 -12.11 -1.49 -13.72
N VAL A 92 -11.59 -1.96 -12.58
CA VAL A 92 -11.87 -3.31 -12.10
C VAL A 92 -13.35 -3.46 -11.76
N THR A 93 -13.91 -2.54 -10.97
CA THR A 93 -15.29 -2.67 -10.50
C THR A 93 -16.31 -2.40 -11.57
N ARG A 94 -16.06 -1.50 -12.50
CA ARG A 94 -17.00 -1.12 -13.55
C ARG A 94 -16.89 -1.94 -14.82
N ASN A 95 -15.65 -2.28 -15.20
CA ASN A 95 -15.39 -2.89 -16.51
C ASN A 95 -14.78 -4.28 -16.43
N GLY A 96 -14.62 -4.83 -15.21
CA GLY A 96 -14.06 -6.17 -15.04
C GLY A 96 -12.57 -6.27 -15.38
N ALA A 97 -11.83 -5.16 -15.28
CA ALA A 97 -10.38 -5.20 -15.53
C ALA A 97 -9.68 -6.13 -14.54
N SER A 98 -8.53 -6.65 -14.95
CA SER A 98 -7.75 -7.60 -14.16
C SER A 98 -7.23 -6.97 -12.86
N LEU A 99 -7.17 -7.77 -11.78
CA LEU A 99 -6.54 -7.37 -10.52
C LEU A 99 -5.01 -7.42 -10.58
N ASP A 100 -4.44 -8.05 -11.59
CA ASP A 100 -2.99 -8.27 -11.68
C ASP A 100 -2.17 -7.00 -11.50
N PRO A 101 -2.51 -5.86 -12.15
CA PRO A 101 -1.71 -4.64 -11.94
C PRO A 101 -1.73 -4.13 -10.50
N LEU A 102 -2.85 -4.26 -9.79
CA LEU A 102 -2.93 -3.86 -8.38
C LEU A 102 -2.05 -4.75 -7.50
N ILE A 103 -2.10 -6.05 -7.74
CA ILE A 103 -1.30 -7.03 -7.01
C ILE A 103 0.18 -6.78 -7.26
N GLU A 104 0.56 -6.54 -8.52
CA GLU A 104 1.94 -6.29 -8.89
C GLU A 104 2.51 -5.03 -8.23
N VAL A 105 1.76 -3.94 -8.23
CA VAL A 105 2.18 -2.70 -7.58
C VAL A 105 2.39 -2.93 -6.08
N ASN A 106 1.47 -3.65 -5.44
CA ASN A 106 1.60 -3.97 -4.02
C ASN A 106 2.85 -4.82 -3.74
N ARG A 107 3.11 -5.83 -4.58
CA ARG A 107 4.32 -6.67 -4.44
C ARG A 107 5.59 -5.86 -4.59
N ASN A 108 5.62 -4.93 -5.55
CA ASN A 108 6.76 -4.04 -5.74
C ASN A 108 6.98 -3.15 -4.52
N MET A 109 5.90 -2.63 -3.94
CA MET A 109 5.98 -1.82 -2.72
C MET A 109 6.50 -2.64 -1.54
N MET A 110 6.01 -3.88 -1.37
CA MET A 110 6.50 -4.80 -0.33
C MET A 110 7.98 -5.09 -0.48
N GLN A 111 8.45 -5.29 -1.71
CA GLN A 111 9.86 -5.52 -2.00
C GLN A 111 10.70 -4.31 -1.57
N GLY A 112 10.23 -3.10 -1.87
CA GLY A 112 10.88 -1.87 -1.45
C GLY A 112 10.96 -1.72 0.06
N LEU A 113 9.87 -2.03 0.77
CA LEU A 113 9.84 -1.99 2.24
C LEU A 113 10.81 -2.99 2.84
N LYS A 114 10.89 -4.20 2.28
CA LYS A 114 11.81 -5.24 2.72
C LYS A 114 13.26 -4.86 2.45
N GLY A 115 13.55 -4.32 1.26
CA GLY A 115 14.90 -3.94 0.86
C GLY A 115 15.42 -2.70 1.57
N ALA A 116 14.53 -1.87 2.16
CA ALA A 116 14.91 -0.68 2.91
C ALA A 116 15.32 -0.97 4.35
N ALA A 117 15.21 -2.21 4.80
CA ALA A 117 15.54 -2.62 6.17
C ALA A 117 17.06 -2.72 6.39
#